data_33b616b14d3874a1687be5faf22ff264
#
_entry.id   33b616b14d3874a1687be5faf22ff264
#
_cell.length_a   1.000
_cell.length_b   1.000
_cell.length_c   1.000
_cell.angle_alpha   90.00
_cell.angle_beta   90.00
_cell.angle_gamma   90.00
#
_symmetry.space_group_name_H-M   'P 1'
#
loop_
_entity.id
_entity.type
_entity.pdbx_description
1 polymer ?
#
loop_
_entity_poly.entity_id
_entity_poly.type
_entity_poly.pdbx_seq_one_letter_code
_entity_poly.pdbx_strand_id
1 'polypeptide(L)'
;MRAPFQVLVFPYKPKGEKILFLICLRSDLGFWQPISGGGEDAETSLEAAKRELYEETALVGVNWLHLDSMCTLPKTIFNDHMYWPKHLHVVPEYAFSVEVQGDPLLSSEHCEYRWCDSIQAQELLKYDSNRIALWELCERLKDQGKRIPELDRF
;
A
#
# COMPACT_ATOMS: atom_id res chain seq x y z
N MET A 1 -21.00 -3.98 0.63
CA MET A 1 -20.51 -4.94 1.65
C MET A 1 -19.04 -5.24 1.39
N ARG A 2 -18.27 -5.38 2.42
CA ARG A 2 -16.85 -5.68 2.30
C ARG A 2 -16.59 -7.04 1.67
N ALA A 3 -15.76 -7.05 0.63
CA ALA A 3 -15.33 -8.27 -0.03
C ALA A 3 -14.15 -8.90 0.73
N PRO A 4 -13.93 -10.22 0.60
CA PRO A 4 -12.88 -10.92 1.34
C PRO A 4 -11.49 -10.77 0.71
N PHE A 5 -11.05 -9.53 0.54
CA PHE A 5 -9.68 -9.21 0.14
C PHE A 5 -9.29 -7.82 0.62
N GLN A 6 -8.00 -7.60 0.72
CA GLN A 6 -7.39 -6.34 1.12
C GLN A 6 -6.48 -5.86 0.00
N VAL A 7 -6.26 -4.55 -0.06
CA VAL A 7 -5.28 -3.95 -0.97
C VAL A 7 -4.28 -3.12 -0.19
N LEU A 8 -3.06 -3.09 -0.70
CA LEU A 8 -1.95 -2.30 -0.21
C LEU A 8 -1.46 -1.44 -1.37
N VAL A 9 -1.36 -0.13 -1.19
CA VAL A 9 -1.00 0.79 -2.27
C VAL A 9 0.21 1.61 -1.87
N PHE A 10 1.27 1.53 -2.68
CA PHE A 10 2.47 2.36 -2.55
C PHE A 10 2.42 3.51 -3.53
N PRO A 11 2.01 4.71 -3.12
CA PRO A 11 2.17 5.90 -3.95
C PRO A 11 3.64 6.33 -3.94
N TYR A 12 4.16 6.69 -5.11
CA TYR A 12 5.51 7.24 -5.21
C TYR A 12 5.52 8.44 -6.16
N LYS A 13 6.52 9.29 -6.01
CA LYS A 13 6.74 10.41 -6.91
C LYS A 13 8.23 10.66 -7.12
N PRO A 14 8.64 11.08 -8.33
CA PRO A 14 9.99 11.56 -8.54
C PRO A 14 10.17 12.93 -7.89
N LYS A 15 11.35 13.16 -7.30
CA LYS A 15 11.79 14.45 -6.81
C LYS A 15 13.26 14.65 -7.19
N GLY A 16 13.49 15.37 -8.28
CA GLY A 16 14.83 15.43 -8.89
C GLY A 16 15.24 14.03 -9.38
N GLU A 17 16.40 13.57 -8.96
CA GLU A 17 16.88 12.22 -9.28
C GLU A 17 16.39 11.14 -8.31
N LYS A 18 15.69 11.54 -7.25
CA LYS A 18 15.19 10.61 -6.21
C LYS A 18 13.76 10.19 -6.50
N ILE A 19 13.42 9.01 -5.98
CA ILE A 19 12.04 8.55 -5.87
C ILE A 19 11.66 8.59 -4.40
N LEU A 20 10.52 9.20 -4.10
CA LEU A 20 9.97 9.25 -2.75
C LEU A 20 8.69 8.41 -2.69
N PHE A 21 8.54 7.70 -1.58
CA PHE A 21 7.40 6.84 -1.28
C PHE A 21 6.56 7.47 -0.18
N LEU A 22 5.24 7.42 -0.34
CA LEU A 22 4.31 7.93 0.66
C LEU A 22 4.06 6.87 1.73
N ILE A 23 4.42 7.18 2.96
CA ILE A 23 4.17 6.32 4.12
C ILE A 23 3.36 7.10 5.14
N CYS A 24 2.32 6.48 5.69
CA CYS A 24 1.37 7.14 6.57
C CYS A 24 1.32 6.48 7.95
N LEU A 25 1.13 7.30 8.98
CA LEU A 25 0.98 6.84 10.36
C LEU A 25 -0.50 6.58 10.67
N ARG A 26 -0.83 5.35 11.06
CA ARG A 26 -2.18 4.98 11.49
C ARG A 26 -2.57 5.70 12.77
N SER A 27 -3.74 6.34 12.76
CA SER A 27 -4.26 7.08 13.93
C SER A 27 -4.59 6.16 15.10
N ASP A 28 -5.09 4.95 14.81
CA ASP A 28 -5.57 4.00 15.82
C ASP A 28 -4.45 3.13 16.43
N LEU A 29 -3.57 2.60 15.59
CA LEU A 29 -2.57 1.60 15.99
C LEU A 29 -1.16 2.15 16.15
N GLY A 30 -0.91 3.39 15.74
CA GLY A 30 0.37 4.06 15.93
C GLY A 30 1.55 3.48 15.17
N PHE A 31 1.30 2.82 14.03
CA PHE A 31 2.37 2.31 13.18
C PHE A 31 2.29 2.88 11.76
N TRP A 32 3.43 2.82 11.07
CA TRP A 32 3.59 3.33 9.70
C TRP A 32 3.29 2.25 8.67
N GLN A 33 2.56 2.62 7.63
CA GLN A 33 2.19 1.75 6.52
C GLN A 33 1.97 2.58 5.25
N PRO A 34 2.00 1.95 4.06
CA PRO A 34 1.43 2.59 2.88
C PRO A 34 -0.11 2.65 3.00
N ILE A 35 -0.80 3.03 1.93
CA ILE A 35 -2.25 3.04 1.93
C ILE A 35 -2.77 1.60 1.93
N SER A 36 -3.76 1.33 2.75
CA SER A 36 -4.33 0.00 2.91
C SER A 36 -5.84 0.10 3.07
N GLY A 37 -6.57 -0.85 2.52
CA GLY A 37 -8.02 -0.89 2.65
C GLY A 37 -8.63 -2.14 2.07
N GLY A 38 -9.92 -2.32 2.26
CA GLY A 38 -10.65 -3.50 1.81
C GLY A 38 -11.35 -3.30 0.48
N GLY A 39 -11.53 -4.38 -0.25
CA GLY A 39 -12.42 -4.39 -1.39
C GLY A 39 -13.88 -4.28 -0.98
N GLU A 40 -14.72 -3.84 -1.89
CA GLU A 40 -16.17 -3.75 -1.69
C GLU A 40 -16.91 -4.46 -2.83
N ASP A 41 -17.94 -5.20 -2.46
CA ASP A 41 -18.86 -5.86 -3.38
C ASP A 41 -18.16 -6.59 -4.54
N ALA A 42 -18.41 -6.14 -5.77
CA ALA A 42 -17.87 -6.74 -6.97
C ALA A 42 -16.64 -6.01 -7.53
N GLU A 43 -16.00 -5.16 -6.74
CA GLU A 43 -14.78 -4.47 -7.19
C GLU A 43 -13.68 -5.48 -7.54
N THR A 44 -12.93 -5.16 -8.58
CA THR A 44 -11.62 -5.78 -8.78
C THR A 44 -10.64 -5.24 -7.75
N SER A 45 -9.52 -5.92 -7.55
CA SER A 45 -8.48 -5.42 -6.64
C SER A 45 -7.92 -4.06 -7.09
N LEU A 46 -7.77 -3.83 -8.39
CA LEU A 46 -7.31 -2.53 -8.91
C LEU A 46 -8.34 -1.42 -8.66
N GLU A 47 -9.62 -1.71 -8.85
CA GLU A 47 -10.67 -0.73 -8.56
C GLU A 47 -10.67 -0.34 -7.07
N ALA A 48 -10.55 -1.32 -6.19
CA ALA A 48 -10.43 -1.09 -4.76
C ALA A 48 -9.17 -0.25 -4.42
N ALA A 49 -8.04 -0.56 -5.03
CA ALA A 49 -6.80 0.19 -4.81
C ALA A 49 -6.94 1.66 -5.22
N LYS A 50 -7.57 1.92 -6.36
CA LYS A 50 -7.81 3.29 -6.82
C LYS A 50 -8.76 4.06 -5.90
N ARG A 51 -9.82 3.40 -5.44
CA ARG A 51 -10.78 4.00 -4.52
C ARG A 51 -10.12 4.32 -3.18
N GLU A 52 -9.38 3.38 -2.61
CA GLU A 52 -8.69 3.57 -1.33
C GLU A 52 -7.65 4.70 -1.40
N LEU A 53 -6.89 4.78 -2.47
CA LEU A 53 -5.96 5.89 -2.66
C LEU A 53 -6.68 7.23 -2.60
N TYR A 54 -7.80 7.36 -3.31
CA TYR A 54 -8.56 8.59 -3.34
C TYR A 54 -9.21 8.92 -2.00
N GLU A 55 -9.84 7.94 -1.35
CA GLU A 55 -10.48 8.13 -0.06
C GLU A 55 -9.50 8.54 1.03
N GLU A 56 -8.31 7.92 1.04
CA GLU A 56 -7.33 8.16 2.09
C GLU A 56 -6.45 9.39 1.87
N THR A 57 -6.26 9.81 0.62
CA THR A 57 -5.27 10.84 0.28
C THR A 57 -5.78 11.94 -0.65
N ALA A 58 -6.95 11.79 -1.24
CA ALA A 58 -7.47 12.62 -2.32
C ALA A 58 -6.56 12.67 -3.56
N LEU A 59 -5.60 11.75 -3.68
CA LEU A 59 -4.71 11.67 -4.83
C LEU A 59 -5.29 10.77 -5.91
N VAL A 60 -4.98 11.13 -7.15
CA VAL A 60 -5.21 10.31 -8.34
C VAL A 60 -3.86 10.09 -9.00
N GLY A 61 -3.60 8.89 -9.45
CA GLY A 61 -2.29 8.56 -9.98
C GLY A 61 -2.33 7.96 -11.37
N VAL A 62 -1.13 7.76 -11.92
CA VAL A 62 -0.87 7.13 -13.21
C VAL A 62 0.11 5.98 -13.02
N ASN A 63 0.29 5.18 -14.07
CA ASN A 63 1.26 4.08 -14.06
C ASN A 63 0.99 3.08 -12.93
N TRP A 64 -0.26 2.70 -12.77
CA TRP A 64 -0.66 1.67 -11.84
C TRP A 64 -0.02 0.34 -12.20
N LEU A 65 0.53 -0.33 -11.20
CA LEU A 65 1.13 -1.65 -11.36
C LEU A 65 0.66 -2.57 -10.25
N HIS A 66 0.16 -3.75 -10.63
CA HIS A 66 -0.12 -4.82 -9.67
C HIS A 66 1.20 -5.54 -9.38
N LEU A 67 1.70 -5.44 -8.15
CA LEU A 67 2.92 -6.12 -7.74
C LEU A 67 2.67 -7.63 -7.61
N ASP A 68 3.73 -8.42 -7.71
CA ASP A 68 3.63 -9.87 -7.46
C ASP A 68 3.53 -10.19 -5.97
N SER A 69 4.06 -9.31 -5.13
CA SER A 69 4.02 -9.46 -3.68
C SER A 69 2.60 -9.49 -3.18
N MET A 70 2.31 -10.45 -2.33
CA MET A 70 1.03 -10.55 -1.64
C MET A 70 1.23 -11.29 -0.32
N CYS A 71 0.33 -11.10 0.61
CA CYS A 71 0.27 -11.91 1.82
C CYS A 71 -1.17 -12.36 2.07
N THR A 72 -1.36 -13.23 3.04
CA THR A 72 -2.69 -13.58 3.52
C THR A 72 -2.85 -13.09 4.96
N LEU A 73 -4.07 -12.72 5.30
CA LEU A 73 -4.42 -12.19 6.61
C LEU A 73 -5.52 -13.06 7.23
N PRO A 74 -5.46 -13.37 8.53
CA PRO A 74 -6.57 -14.05 9.18
C PRO A 74 -7.87 -13.27 9.05
N LYS A 75 -8.93 -13.94 8.63
CA LYS A 75 -10.23 -13.26 8.42
C LYS A 75 -10.74 -12.57 9.69
N THR A 76 -10.39 -13.10 10.85
CA THR A 76 -10.89 -12.62 12.14
C THR A 76 -10.41 -11.24 12.54
N ILE A 77 -9.39 -10.70 11.85
CA ILE A 77 -8.99 -9.31 12.08
C ILE A 77 -9.95 -8.28 11.44
N PHE A 78 -10.89 -8.75 10.61
CA PHE A 78 -11.86 -7.89 9.93
C PHE A 78 -13.24 -8.02 10.57
N ASN A 79 -13.91 -6.89 10.78
CA ASN A 79 -15.21 -6.88 11.44
C ASN A 79 -16.30 -7.63 10.65
N ASP A 80 -16.20 -7.65 9.32
CA ASP A 80 -17.20 -8.25 8.45
C ASP A 80 -16.99 -9.74 8.20
N HIS A 81 -16.00 -10.37 8.84
CA HIS A 81 -15.63 -11.76 8.56
C HIS A 81 -16.80 -12.74 8.72
N MET A 82 -17.76 -12.43 9.59
CA MET A 82 -18.92 -13.29 9.84
C MET A 82 -19.86 -13.40 8.62
N TYR A 83 -19.77 -12.46 7.68
CA TYR A 83 -20.58 -12.50 6.46
C TYR A 83 -19.90 -13.25 5.32
N TRP A 84 -18.66 -13.68 5.51
CA TRP A 84 -17.90 -14.43 4.50
C TRP A 84 -18.11 -15.92 4.67
N PRO A 85 -17.85 -16.74 3.61
CA PRO A 85 -18.00 -18.18 3.71
C PRO A 85 -17.21 -18.78 4.88
N LYS A 86 -17.83 -19.73 5.59
CA LYS A 86 -17.21 -20.33 6.80
C LYS A 86 -15.92 -21.06 6.52
N HIS A 87 -15.75 -21.60 5.31
CA HIS A 87 -14.54 -22.31 4.92
C HIS A 87 -13.37 -21.38 4.62
N LEU A 88 -13.61 -20.09 4.51
CA LEU A 88 -12.56 -19.08 4.28
C LEU A 88 -11.89 -18.77 5.61
N HIS A 89 -10.59 -19.04 5.73
CA HIS A 89 -9.84 -18.79 6.96
C HIS A 89 -8.91 -17.58 6.84
N VAL A 90 -8.37 -17.36 5.65
CA VAL A 90 -7.49 -16.23 5.37
C VAL A 90 -7.97 -15.50 4.13
N VAL A 91 -7.65 -14.21 4.04
CA VAL A 91 -7.97 -13.39 2.87
C VAL A 91 -6.68 -12.83 2.29
N PRO A 92 -6.59 -12.68 0.96
CA PRO A 92 -5.41 -12.11 0.33
C PRO A 92 -5.33 -10.61 0.51
N GLU A 93 -4.11 -10.10 0.62
CA GLU A 93 -3.80 -8.68 0.49
C GLU A 93 -2.96 -8.50 -0.78
N TYR A 94 -3.51 -7.82 -1.77
CA TYR A 94 -2.86 -7.54 -3.05
C TYR A 94 -2.14 -6.20 -2.98
N ALA A 95 -0.92 -6.14 -3.50
CA ALA A 95 -0.11 -4.94 -3.47
C ALA A 95 -0.05 -4.24 -4.83
N PHE A 96 -0.12 -2.93 -4.81
CA PHE A 96 -0.08 -2.07 -5.98
C PHE A 96 0.91 -0.94 -5.77
N SER A 97 1.43 -0.42 -6.87
CA SER A 97 2.15 0.85 -6.88
C SER A 97 1.49 1.81 -7.85
N VAL A 98 1.69 3.09 -7.62
CA VAL A 98 1.10 4.15 -8.44
C VAL A 98 1.97 5.40 -8.36
N GLU A 99 2.19 6.04 -9.50
CA GLU A 99 2.87 7.33 -9.54
C GLU A 99 1.86 8.44 -9.30
N VAL A 100 2.17 9.35 -8.37
CA VAL A 100 1.31 10.47 -8.00
C VAL A 100 2.05 11.79 -8.09
N GLN A 101 1.29 12.88 -8.10
CA GLN A 101 1.81 14.24 -8.02
C GLN A 101 1.12 14.95 -6.86
N GLY A 102 1.84 15.86 -6.21
CA GLY A 102 1.29 16.62 -5.09
C GLY A 102 1.36 15.89 -3.76
N ASP A 103 0.74 16.47 -2.76
CA ASP A 103 0.72 15.99 -1.40
C ASP A 103 -0.67 15.48 -1.01
N PRO A 104 -0.76 14.50 -0.10
CA PRO A 104 -2.05 13.96 0.29
C PRO A 104 -2.82 14.91 1.20
N LEU A 105 -4.16 14.81 1.10
CA LEU A 105 -5.08 15.25 2.14
C LEU A 105 -5.54 13.99 2.87
N LEU A 106 -5.05 13.80 4.08
CA LEU A 106 -5.29 12.57 4.82
C LEU A 106 -6.74 12.46 5.31
N SER A 107 -7.29 11.25 5.26
CA SER A 107 -8.52 10.90 5.97
C SER A 107 -8.24 10.74 7.46
N SER A 108 -9.29 10.48 8.25
CA SER A 108 -9.16 10.27 9.69
C SER A 108 -8.40 9.00 10.08
N GLU A 109 -8.17 8.07 9.14
CA GLU A 109 -7.41 6.84 9.41
C GLU A 109 -5.95 7.09 9.68
N HIS A 110 -5.40 8.17 9.15
CA HIS A 110 -4.00 8.52 9.28
C HIS A 110 -3.85 9.92 9.88
N CYS A 111 -2.92 10.09 10.79
CA CYS A 111 -2.67 11.37 11.46
C CYS A 111 -1.43 12.09 10.95
N GLU A 112 -0.55 11.41 10.22
CA GLU A 112 0.69 11.98 9.70
C GLU A 112 1.10 11.23 8.43
N TYR A 113 1.82 11.91 7.54
CA TYR A 113 2.44 11.26 6.39
C TYR A 113 3.89 11.74 6.24
N ARG A 114 4.71 10.92 5.57
CA ARG A 114 6.06 11.28 5.17
C ARG A 114 6.31 10.82 3.74
N TRP A 115 7.00 11.67 3.01
CA TRP A 115 7.63 11.27 1.76
C TRP A 115 9.04 10.78 2.09
N CYS A 116 9.27 9.50 1.87
CA CYS A 116 10.50 8.82 2.29
C CYS A 116 11.27 8.30 1.07
N ASP A 117 12.60 8.34 1.13
CA ASP A 117 13.36 7.50 0.22
C ASP A 117 13.17 6.02 0.60
N SER A 118 13.72 5.12 -0.20
CA SER A 118 13.50 3.67 0.00
C SER A 118 14.04 3.18 1.36
N ILE A 119 15.16 3.70 1.80
CA ILE A 119 15.79 3.30 3.07
C ILE A 119 14.96 3.77 4.25
N GLN A 120 14.53 5.02 4.24
CA GLN A 120 13.64 5.58 5.28
C GLN A 120 12.31 4.83 5.34
N ALA A 121 11.72 4.55 4.18
CA ALA A 121 10.46 3.81 4.10
C ALA A 121 10.61 2.41 4.69
N GLN A 122 11.69 1.69 4.35
CA GLN A 122 11.94 0.37 4.90
C GLN A 122 12.05 0.40 6.43
N GLU A 123 12.71 1.40 6.99
CA GLU A 123 12.87 1.54 8.44
C GLU A 123 11.55 1.82 9.15
N LEU A 124 10.67 2.63 8.55
CA LEU A 124 9.40 3.01 9.16
C LEU A 124 8.37 1.87 9.12
N LEU A 125 8.32 1.11 8.04
CA LEU A 125 7.29 0.07 7.82
C LEU A 125 7.35 -1.00 8.91
N LYS A 126 6.20 -1.31 9.48
CA LYS A 126 6.09 -2.29 10.57
C LYS A 126 6.14 -3.73 10.08
N TYR A 127 5.45 -4.03 8.99
CA TYR A 127 5.26 -5.41 8.55
C TYR A 127 6.25 -5.83 7.47
N ASP A 128 6.75 -7.05 7.58
CA ASP A 128 7.67 -7.62 6.58
C ASP A 128 7.02 -7.73 5.20
N SER A 129 5.72 -8.05 5.14
CA SER A 129 4.99 -8.09 3.87
C SER A 129 5.02 -6.74 3.15
N ASN A 130 4.95 -5.64 3.89
CA ASN A 130 5.05 -4.29 3.33
C ASN A 130 6.47 -4.00 2.85
N ARG A 131 7.49 -4.45 3.59
CA ARG A 131 8.90 -4.30 3.19
C ARG A 131 9.21 -5.10 1.93
N ILE A 132 8.67 -6.29 1.80
CA ILE A 132 8.83 -7.13 0.61
C ILE A 132 8.22 -6.44 -0.61
N ALA A 133 7.00 -5.91 -0.48
CA ALA A 133 6.34 -5.18 -1.57
C ALA A 133 7.14 -3.92 -1.96
N LEU A 134 7.67 -3.19 -0.98
CA LEU A 134 8.54 -2.05 -1.23
C LEU A 134 9.80 -2.47 -1.98
N TRP A 135 10.43 -3.56 -1.57
CA TRP A 135 11.62 -4.09 -2.24
C TRP A 135 11.34 -4.42 -3.70
N GLU A 136 10.25 -5.13 -3.97
CA GLU A 136 9.83 -5.44 -5.34
C GLU A 136 9.63 -4.17 -6.17
N LEU A 137 8.92 -3.20 -5.61
CA LEU A 137 8.69 -1.92 -6.29
C LEU A 137 10.01 -1.23 -6.63
N CYS A 138 10.94 -1.19 -5.68
CA CYS A 138 12.25 -0.59 -5.91
C CYS A 138 13.01 -1.29 -7.05
N GLU A 139 12.98 -2.62 -7.09
CA GLU A 139 13.63 -3.39 -8.16
C GLU A 139 12.98 -3.11 -9.52
N ARG A 140 11.66 -3.04 -9.58
CA ARG A 140 10.94 -2.70 -10.82
C ARG A 140 11.25 -1.30 -11.31
N LEU A 141 11.35 -0.34 -10.39
CA LEU A 141 11.72 1.03 -10.75
C LEU A 141 13.17 1.13 -11.25
N LYS A 142 14.09 0.36 -10.67
CA LYS A 142 15.47 0.25 -11.17
C LYS A 142 15.49 -0.31 -12.59
N ASP A 143 14.69 -1.31 -12.87
CA ASP A 143 14.56 -1.91 -14.21
C ASP A 143 14.06 -0.88 -15.23
N GLN A 144 13.33 0.14 -14.77
CA GLN A 144 12.89 1.28 -15.59
C GLN A 144 13.94 2.40 -15.67
N GLY A 145 15.13 2.20 -15.14
CA GLY A 145 16.22 3.18 -15.16
C GLY A 145 16.20 4.18 -14.01
N LYS A 146 15.36 3.99 -13.00
CA LYS A 146 15.34 4.88 -11.84
C LYS A 146 16.50 4.58 -10.90
N ARG A 147 17.00 5.61 -10.22
CA ARG A 147 18.05 5.46 -9.21
C ARG A 147 17.43 5.31 -7.84
N ILE A 148 17.64 4.13 -7.24
CA ILE A 148 17.13 3.81 -5.92
C ILE A 148 18.24 3.12 -5.14
N PRO A 149 18.55 3.58 -3.91
CA PRO A 149 19.55 2.92 -3.07
C PRO A 149 19.16 1.46 -2.78
N GLU A 150 20.17 0.57 -2.71
CA GLU A 150 19.95 -0.81 -2.29
C GLU A 150 19.38 -0.84 -0.86
N LEU A 151 18.42 -1.71 -0.64
CA LEU A 151 17.90 -1.99 0.69
C LEU A 151 18.78 -3.05 1.36
N ASP A 152 19.07 -2.87 2.66
CA ASP A 152 19.96 -3.76 3.40
C ASP A 152 19.40 -5.17 3.55
N ARG A 153 18.07 -5.30 3.45
CA ARG A 153 17.35 -6.57 3.51
C ARG A 153 16.67 -6.82 2.19
N PHE A 154 16.56 -8.06 1.83
CA PHE A 154 15.93 -8.50 0.57
C PHE A 154 16.77 -8.17 -0.65
#